data_c44550298d586e06812611951f6ce72e
#
_entry.id   c44550298d586e06812611951f6ce72e
#
_cell.length_a   1.000
_cell.length_b   1.000
_cell.length_c   1.000
_cell.angle_alpha   90.00
_cell.angle_beta   90.00
_cell.angle_gamma   90.00
#
_symmetry.space_group_name_H-M   'P 1'
#
loop_
_entity.id
_entity.type
_entity.pdbx_description
1 polymer ?
#
loop_
_entity_poly.entity_id
_entity_poly.type
_entity_poly.pdbx_seq_one_letter_code
_entity_poly.pdbx_strand_id
1 'polypeptide(L)'
;MLFKQIRIGKNGVPFTIYKLRTIPEGATIPNAWGAFLRKSKLDELPQLLNVLKGEMTLVGPRPDVPGYADLLQGDDRIILTLKPGITGLASLKYRNEEQLLAQQPNPKQYNDEVIWPDKVRINKWYASNRTFLIDLQIIFYTLVPIPFDVDAF
;
A
#
# COMPACT_ATOMS: atom_id res chain seq x y z
N MET A 1 1.70 7.83 19.87
CA MET A 1 3.12 7.95 19.48
C MET A 1 3.28 7.70 17.97
N LEU A 2 4.12 8.46 17.28
CA LEU A 2 4.33 8.33 15.84
C LEU A 2 5.29 7.15 15.56
N PHE A 3 4.89 6.25 14.68
CA PHE A 3 5.73 5.17 14.16
C PHE A 3 6.36 5.63 12.83
N LYS A 4 7.63 5.30 12.63
CA LYS A 4 8.39 5.63 11.44
C LYS A 4 8.94 4.36 10.82
N GLN A 5 8.87 4.26 9.49
CA GLN A 5 9.40 3.12 8.75
C GLN A 5 9.96 3.57 7.40
N ILE A 6 11.10 3.00 7.01
CA ILE A 6 11.66 3.23 5.67
C ILE A 6 10.85 2.43 4.65
N ARG A 7 10.53 3.09 3.55
CA ARG A 7 9.83 2.54 2.39
C ARG A 7 10.50 2.98 1.10
N ILE A 8 10.20 2.26 0.02
CA ILE A 8 10.69 2.61 -1.31
C ILE A 8 9.71 3.58 -1.98
N GLY A 9 10.24 4.69 -2.46
CA GLY A 9 9.51 5.75 -3.13
C GLY A 9 9.78 5.80 -4.63
N LYS A 10 9.47 6.95 -5.21
CA LYS A 10 9.69 7.22 -6.64
C LYS A 10 11.17 7.02 -7.00
N ASN A 11 11.41 6.42 -8.17
CA ASN A 11 12.73 6.07 -8.71
C ASN A 11 13.55 5.13 -7.82
N GLY A 12 12.88 4.39 -6.90
CA GLY A 12 13.55 3.49 -5.98
C GLY A 12 14.24 4.19 -4.79
N VAL A 13 13.99 5.49 -4.60
CA VAL A 13 14.61 6.27 -3.52
C VAL A 13 13.92 5.96 -2.19
N PRO A 14 14.65 5.50 -1.16
CA PRO A 14 14.05 5.28 0.15
C PRO A 14 13.57 6.59 0.79
N PHE A 15 12.43 6.52 1.49
CA PHE A 15 11.90 7.63 2.28
C PHE A 15 11.26 7.11 3.56
N THR A 16 10.95 7.99 4.50
CA THR A 16 10.35 7.61 5.79
C THR A 16 8.86 7.89 5.77
N ILE A 17 8.03 6.84 5.91
CA ILE A 17 6.59 7.01 6.16
C ILE A 17 6.31 7.22 7.64
N TYR A 18 5.21 7.93 7.91
CA TYR A 18 4.70 8.20 9.25
C TYR A 18 3.36 7.50 9.46
N LYS A 19 3.22 6.81 10.60
CA LYS A 19 1.97 6.15 11.01
C LYS A 19 1.71 6.39 12.49
N LEU A 20 0.47 6.22 12.94
CA LEU A 20 0.20 6.10 14.36
C LEU A 20 0.62 4.71 14.84
N ARG A 21 1.26 4.65 16.01
CA ARG A 21 1.62 3.37 16.61
C ARG A 21 0.35 2.68 17.13
N THR A 22 0.06 1.51 16.59
CA THR A 22 -1.13 0.71 16.94
C THR A 22 -0.82 -0.46 17.87
N ILE A 23 0.46 -0.83 17.99
CA ILE A 23 0.95 -1.87 18.89
C ILE A 23 1.72 -1.16 20.02
N PRO A 24 1.30 -1.31 21.30
CA PRO A 24 2.03 -0.76 22.44
C PRO A 24 3.46 -1.31 22.53
N GLU A 25 4.33 -0.57 23.20
CA GLU A 25 5.69 -1.06 23.48
C GLU A 25 5.65 -2.31 24.35
N GLY A 26 6.44 -3.32 23.94
CA GLY A 26 6.46 -4.62 24.62
C GLY A 26 5.33 -5.58 24.24
N ALA A 27 4.36 -5.15 23.43
CA ALA A 27 3.30 -6.01 22.91
C ALA A 27 3.61 -6.49 21.50
N THR A 28 3.06 -7.66 21.13
CA THR A 28 3.16 -8.24 19.78
C THR A 28 1.88 -8.06 18.96
N ILE A 29 0.77 -7.72 19.64
CA ILE A 29 -0.55 -7.52 19.02
C ILE A 29 -1.10 -6.14 19.36
N PRO A 30 -1.93 -5.54 18.49
CA PRO A 30 -2.59 -4.30 18.79
C PRO A 30 -3.61 -4.50 19.92
N ASN A 31 -3.76 -3.48 20.80
CA ASN A 31 -4.88 -3.41 21.72
C ASN A 31 -6.18 -3.01 20.97
N ALA A 32 -7.32 -2.98 21.65
CA ALA A 32 -8.62 -2.65 21.05
C ALA A 32 -8.60 -1.31 20.29
N TRP A 33 -7.95 -0.29 20.82
CA TRP A 33 -7.77 1.00 20.16
C TRP A 33 -6.90 0.91 18.91
N GLY A 34 -5.76 0.23 19.01
CA GLY A 34 -4.88 -0.02 17.87
C GLY A 34 -5.55 -0.84 16.77
N ALA A 35 -6.35 -1.84 17.13
CA ALA A 35 -7.14 -2.62 16.20
C ALA A 35 -8.20 -1.77 15.47
N PHE A 36 -8.88 -0.87 16.20
CA PHE A 36 -9.81 0.09 15.61
C PHE A 36 -9.11 1.03 14.62
N LEU A 37 -7.96 1.61 14.99
CA LEU A 37 -7.20 2.49 14.10
C LEU A 37 -6.78 1.79 12.79
N ARG A 38 -6.30 0.54 12.89
CA ARG A 38 -5.94 -0.28 11.70
C ARG A 38 -7.14 -0.57 10.82
N LYS A 39 -8.25 -1.00 11.43
CA LYS A 39 -9.48 -1.32 10.70
C LYS A 39 -10.05 -0.11 9.96
N SER A 40 -10.00 1.06 10.57
CA SER A 40 -10.45 2.33 10.00
C SER A 40 -9.42 3.02 9.10
N LYS A 41 -8.18 2.49 9.00
CA LYS A 41 -7.03 3.10 8.31
C LYS A 41 -6.63 4.49 8.84
N LEU A 42 -7.13 4.88 10.00
CA LEU A 42 -6.78 6.15 10.65
C LEU A 42 -5.31 6.18 11.11
N ASP A 43 -4.71 5.02 11.33
CA ASP A 43 -3.28 4.91 11.64
C ASP A 43 -2.38 5.41 10.50
N GLU A 44 -2.89 5.48 9.28
CA GLU A 44 -2.15 5.95 8.10
C GLU A 44 -2.32 7.45 7.83
N LEU A 45 -3.19 8.17 8.56
CA LEU A 45 -3.38 9.62 8.40
C LEU A 45 -2.09 10.44 8.45
N PRO A 46 -1.08 10.12 9.31
CA PRO A 46 0.18 10.86 9.30
C PRO A 46 0.96 10.80 7.96
N GLN A 47 0.64 9.87 7.05
CA GLN A 47 1.23 9.85 5.71
C GLN A 47 0.80 11.05 4.85
N LEU A 48 -0.24 11.79 5.23
CA LEU A 48 -0.56 13.08 4.63
C LEU A 48 0.61 14.07 4.72
N LEU A 49 1.45 13.97 5.75
CA LEU A 49 2.69 14.74 5.85
C LEU A 49 3.67 14.36 4.73
N ASN A 50 3.73 13.09 4.32
CA ASN A 50 4.54 12.65 3.20
C ASN A 50 3.98 13.19 1.85
N VAL A 51 2.65 13.30 1.74
CA VAL A 51 2.02 13.94 0.58
C VAL A 51 2.37 15.42 0.51
N LEU A 52 2.26 16.15 1.62
CA LEU A 52 2.63 17.57 1.70
C LEU A 52 4.11 17.82 1.39
N LYS A 53 4.99 16.90 1.80
CA LYS A 53 6.43 16.94 1.46
C LYS A 53 6.72 16.57 0.00
N GLY A 54 5.73 16.09 -0.75
CA GLY A 54 5.90 15.64 -2.12
C GLY A 54 6.55 14.27 -2.30
N GLU A 55 6.71 13.50 -1.21
CA GLU A 55 7.25 12.12 -1.21
C GLU A 55 6.20 11.10 -1.65
N MET A 56 4.92 11.39 -1.37
CA MET A 56 3.76 10.57 -1.70
C MET A 56 2.68 11.36 -2.46
N THR A 57 1.70 10.63 -2.96
CA THR A 57 0.44 11.15 -3.52
C THR A 57 -0.75 10.48 -2.84
N LEU A 58 -1.97 10.94 -3.09
CA LEU A 58 -3.17 10.28 -2.57
C LEU A 58 -3.37 8.92 -3.22
N VAL A 59 -3.26 8.85 -4.56
CA VAL A 59 -3.47 7.62 -5.34
C VAL A 59 -2.19 7.22 -6.04
N GLY A 60 -1.78 5.97 -5.88
CA GLY A 60 -0.59 5.40 -6.49
C GLY A 60 -0.27 4.02 -5.94
N PRO A 61 0.79 3.37 -6.45
CA PRO A 61 1.29 2.13 -5.87
C PRO A 61 1.61 2.32 -4.38
N ARG A 62 1.20 1.35 -3.54
CA ARG A 62 1.53 1.42 -2.11
C ARG A 62 3.05 1.31 -1.93
N PRO A 63 3.68 2.12 -1.06
CA PRO A 63 5.12 2.03 -0.85
C PRO A 63 5.50 0.74 -0.13
N ASP A 64 6.36 -0.07 -0.75
CA ASP A 64 6.84 -1.33 -0.19
C ASP A 64 8.05 -1.14 0.71
N VAL A 65 8.32 -2.16 1.54
CA VAL A 65 9.58 -2.25 2.28
C VAL A 65 10.74 -2.51 1.29
N PRO A 66 11.98 -2.12 1.64
CA PRO A 66 13.14 -2.51 0.84
C PRO A 66 13.20 -4.03 0.62
N GLY A 67 13.63 -4.45 -0.57
CA GLY A 67 13.71 -5.84 -0.97
C GLY A 67 12.56 -6.30 -1.91
N TYR A 68 11.68 -5.41 -2.31
CA TYR A 68 10.58 -5.68 -3.26
C TYR A 68 10.62 -4.71 -4.45
N ALA A 69 10.04 -3.54 -4.33
CA ALA A 69 9.94 -2.58 -5.44
C ALA A 69 11.30 -2.08 -5.93
N ASP A 70 12.28 -1.95 -5.05
CA ASP A 70 13.66 -1.57 -5.37
C ASP A 70 14.39 -2.62 -6.21
N LEU A 71 13.96 -3.87 -6.18
CA LEU A 71 14.51 -4.97 -6.97
C LEU A 71 13.84 -5.17 -8.33
N LEU A 72 12.79 -4.43 -8.66
CA LEU A 72 12.10 -4.51 -9.94
C LEU A 72 13.07 -4.19 -11.10
N GLN A 73 12.96 -4.99 -12.17
CA GLN A 73 13.79 -4.85 -13.38
C GLN A 73 12.92 -4.76 -14.63
N GLY A 74 13.56 -4.36 -15.75
CA GLY A 74 12.89 -4.27 -17.04
C GLY A 74 11.64 -3.40 -17.00
N ASP A 75 10.59 -3.86 -17.65
CA ASP A 75 9.31 -3.14 -17.77
C ASP A 75 8.58 -2.93 -16.46
N ASP A 76 8.85 -3.73 -15.43
CA ASP A 76 8.22 -3.61 -14.12
C ASP A 76 8.65 -2.34 -13.38
N ARG A 77 9.81 -1.79 -13.76
CA ARG A 77 10.31 -0.51 -13.20
C ARG A 77 9.43 0.68 -13.52
N ILE A 78 8.50 0.58 -14.46
CA ILE A 78 7.53 1.65 -14.74
C ILE A 78 6.76 2.05 -13.46
N ILE A 79 6.52 1.12 -12.54
CA ILE A 79 5.88 1.37 -11.26
C ILE A 79 6.65 2.43 -10.47
N LEU A 80 7.97 2.38 -10.50
CA LEU A 80 8.85 3.31 -9.78
C LEU A 80 8.89 4.72 -10.38
N THR A 81 8.33 4.93 -11.57
CA THR A 81 8.20 6.29 -12.15
C THR A 81 7.13 7.12 -11.43
N LEU A 82 6.24 6.45 -10.71
CA LEU A 82 5.17 7.06 -9.94
C LEU A 82 5.63 7.36 -8.50
N LYS A 83 5.02 8.39 -7.90
CA LYS A 83 5.07 8.55 -6.44
C LYS A 83 4.20 7.48 -5.80
N PRO A 84 4.61 6.89 -4.67
CA PRO A 84 3.74 5.98 -3.94
C PRO A 84 2.49 6.69 -3.44
N GLY A 85 1.39 5.94 -3.36
CA GLY A 85 0.09 6.44 -2.92
C GLY A 85 -0.27 6.01 -1.50
N ILE A 86 -1.17 6.76 -0.86
CA ILE A 86 -1.86 6.32 0.36
C ILE A 86 -2.81 5.18 0.01
N THR A 87 -3.51 5.29 -1.13
CA THR A 87 -4.35 4.23 -1.69
C THR A 87 -4.00 3.96 -3.15
N GLY A 88 -4.50 2.87 -3.73
CA GLY A 88 -4.26 2.49 -5.11
C GLY A 88 -5.02 1.22 -5.48
N LEU A 89 -5.03 0.85 -6.77
CA LEU A 89 -5.74 -0.33 -7.27
C LEU A 89 -5.34 -1.62 -6.53
N ALA A 90 -4.05 -1.88 -6.40
CA ALA A 90 -3.56 -3.05 -5.67
C ALA A 90 -3.97 -3.01 -4.18
N SER A 91 -4.04 -1.82 -3.57
CA SER A 91 -4.51 -1.66 -2.19
C SER A 91 -6.00 -1.95 -2.04
N LEU A 92 -6.81 -1.69 -3.06
CA LEU A 92 -8.23 -2.04 -3.07
C LEU A 92 -8.43 -3.56 -3.17
N LYS A 93 -7.72 -4.24 -4.07
CA LYS A 93 -7.78 -5.69 -4.22
C LYS A 93 -7.34 -6.41 -2.95
N TYR A 94 -6.23 -5.98 -2.38
CA TYR A 94 -5.62 -6.57 -1.18
C TYR A 94 -5.97 -5.84 0.11
N ARG A 95 -7.20 -5.30 0.21
CA ARG A 95 -7.67 -4.58 1.41
C ARG A 95 -7.57 -5.43 2.68
N ASN A 96 -7.80 -6.74 2.57
CA ASN A 96 -7.78 -7.71 3.67
C ASN A 96 -6.53 -8.62 3.61
N GLU A 97 -5.40 -8.11 3.11
CA GLU A 97 -4.17 -8.88 2.91
C GLU A 97 -3.68 -9.57 4.17
N GLU A 98 -3.72 -8.89 5.33
CA GLU A 98 -3.31 -9.48 6.62
C GLU A 98 -4.14 -10.73 6.97
N GLN A 99 -5.45 -10.69 6.72
CA GLN A 99 -6.34 -11.84 6.96
C GLN A 99 -6.08 -12.97 5.95
N LEU A 100 -5.87 -12.61 4.68
CA LEU A 100 -5.56 -13.57 3.64
C LEU A 100 -4.24 -14.31 3.95
N LEU A 101 -3.21 -13.58 4.35
CA LEU A 101 -1.91 -14.15 4.72
C LEU A 101 -1.99 -15.01 5.98
N ALA A 102 -2.79 -14.61 6.98
CA ALA A 102 -2.96 -15.37 8.21
C ALA A 102 -3.61 -16.76 7.99
N GLN A 103 -4.30 -16.96 6.88
CA GLN A 103 -4.93 -18.24 6.50
C GLN A 103 -3.98 -19.17 5.72
N GLN A 104 -2.78 -18.68 5.34
CA GLN A 104 -1.86 -19.46 4.54
C GLN A 104 -0.89 -20.29 5.41
N PRO A 105 -0.55 -21.52 5.01
CA PRO A 105 0.44 -22.35 5.71
C PRO A 105 1.82 -21.68 5.78
N ASN A 106 2.20 -20.96 4.70
CA ASN A 106 3.42 -20.18 4.61
C ASN A 106 3.09 -18.77 4.09
N PRO A 107 2.77 -17.80 4.99
CA PRO A 107 2.37 -16.45 4.59
C PRO A 107 3.42 -15.74 3.73
N LYS A 108 4.71 -15.90 4.06
CA LYS A 108 5.78 -15.24 3.30
C LYS A 108 5.87 -15.77 1.89
N GLN A 109 5.87 -17.09 1.71
CA GLN A 109 5.92 -17.69 0.38
C GLN A 109 4.70 -17.30 -0.44
N TYR A 110 3.51 -17.33 0.14
CA TYR A 110 2.29 -16.92 -0.55
C TYR A 110 2.33 -15.45 -0.97
N ASN A 111 2.86 -14.58 -0.10
CA ASN A 111 3.08 -13.18 -0.48
C ASN A 111 4.03 -13.06 -1.68
N ASP A 112 5.17 -13.75 -1.65
CA ASP A 112 6.22 -13.59 -2.65
C ASP A 112 5.84 -14.23 -4.00
N GLU A 113 5.10 -15.34 -4.00
CA GLU A 113 4.76 -16.10 -5.21
C GLU A 113 3.39 -15.74 -5.81
N VAL A 114 2.46 -15.23 -5.00
CA VAL A 114 1.07 -14.95 -5.44
C VAL A 114 0.73 -13.48 -5.35
N ILE A 115 0.82 -12.89 -4.15
CA ILE A 115 0.34 -11.51 -3.93
C ILE A 115 1.26 -10.51 -4.62
N TRP A 116 2.56 -10.62 -4.43
CA TRP A 116 3.52 -9.65 -4.98
C TRP A 116 3.50 -9.59 -6.52
N PRO A 117 3.57 -10.71 -7.25
CA PRO A 117 3.46 -10.67 -8.73
C PRO A 117 2.16 -10.05 -9.22
N ASP A 118 1.03 -10.32 -8.55
CA ASP A 118 -0.25 -9.73 -8.94
C ASP A 118 -0.30 -8.22 -8.62
N LYS A 119 0.25 -7.78 -7.50
CA LYS A 119 0.41 -6.34 -7.20
C LYS A 119 1.27 -5.64 -8.27
N VAL A 120 2.36 -6.27 -8.71
CA VAL A 120 3.21 -5.74 -9.79
C VAL A 120 2.38 -5.61 -11.07
N ARG A 121 1.63 -6.64 -11.47
CA ARG A 121 0.75 -6.61 -12.66
C ARG A 121 -0.24 -5.44 -12.58
N ILE A 122 -0.97 -5.31 -11.48
CA ILE A 122 -1.97 -4.26 -11.26
C ILE A 122 -1.32 -2.87 -11.30
N ASN A 123 -0.20 -2.70 -10.62
CA ASN A 123 0.49 -1.41 -10.55
C ASN A 123 1.11 -1.01 -11.90
N LYS A 124 1.58 -1.97 -12.71
CA LYS A 124 2.00 -1.73 -14.11
C LYS A 124 0.83 -1.22 -14.94
N TRP A 125 -0.31 -1.91 -14.86
CA TRP A 125 -1.50 -1.48 -15.58
C TRP A 125 -1.88 -0.04 -15.18
N TYR A 126 -1.93 0.25 -13.88
CA TYR A 126 -2.22 1.58 -13.38
C TYR A 126 -1.20 2.62 -13.88
N ALA A 127 0.09 2.31 -13.85
CA ALA A 127 1.13 3.22 -14.31
C ALA A 127 0.95 3.61 -15.80
N SER A 128 0.47 2.68 -16.62
CA SER A 128 0.26 2.88 -18.07
C SER A 128 -1.08 3.53 -18.41
N ASN A 129 -2.12 3.36 -17.57
CA ASN A 129 -3.50 3.72 -17.89
C ASN A 129 -4.10 4.78 -16.95
N ARG A 130 -3.35 5.29 -15.98
CA ARG A 130 -3.87 6.22 -14.96
C ARG A 130 -4.49 7.46 -15.59
N THR A 131 -5.66 7.82 -15.10
CA THR A 131 -6.36 9.07 -15.43
C THR A 131 -6.92 9.67 -14.14
N PHE A 132 -7.27 10.94 -14.17
CA PHE A 132 -7.93 11.60 -13.04
C PHE A 132 -9.23 10.89 -12.63
N LEU A 133 -9.99 10.36 -13.59
CA LEU A 133 -11.23 9.61 -13.31
C LEU A 133 -10.95 8.30 -12.58
N ILE A 134 -9.91 7.57 -12.98
CA ILE A 134 -9.48 6.35 -12.29
C ILE A 134 -9.06 6.69 -10.85
N ASP A 135 -8.31 7.76 -10.65
CA ASP A 135 -7.90 8.20 -9.31
C ASP A 135 -9.12 8.54 -8.43
N LEU A 136 -10.12 9.23 -8.97
CA LEU A 136 -11.38 9.51 -8.25
C LEU A 136 -12.15 8.22 -7.90
N GLN A 137 -12.22 7.26 -8.82
CA GLN A 137 -12.82 5.96 -8.55
C GLN A 137 -12.10 5.23 -7.42
N ILE A 138 -10.76 5.19 -7.46
CA ILE A 138 -9.95 4.56 -6.40
C ILE A 138 -10.23 5.20 -5.05
N ILE A 139 -10.26 6.55 -4.98
CA ILE A 139 -10.60 7.27 -3.75
C ILE A 139 -12.00 6.91 -3.26
N PHE A 140 -12.99 6.92 -4.16
CA PHE A 140 -14.37 6.56 -3.82
C PHE A 140 -14.47 5.16 -3.22
N TYR A 141 -13.90 4.15 -3.89
CA TYR A 141 -13.92 2.76 -3.41
C TYR A 141 -13.04 2.54 -2.16
N THR A 142 -12.09 3.42 -1.88
CA THR A 142 -11.33 3.40 -0.63
C THR A 142 -12.22 3.85 0.54
N LEU A 143 -13.03 4.89 0.34
CA LEU A 143 -13.89 5.46 1.38
C LEU A 143 -15.17 4.66 1.57
N VAL A 144 -15.73 4.11 0.49
CA VAL A 144 -16.96 3.31 0.49
C VAL A 144 -16.59 1.84 0.32
N PRO A 145 -16.70 1.01 1.36
CA PRO A 145 -16.23 -0.38 1.33
C PRO A 145 -17.24 -1.31 0.61
N ILE A 146 -17.51 -1.01 -0.64
CA ILE A 146 -18.29 -1.89 -1.53
C ILE A 146 -17.33 -2.77 -2.36
N PRO A 147 -17.79 -3.93 -2.85
CA PRO A 147 -16.99 -4.77 -3.74
C PRO A 147 -16.51 -3.98 -4.97
N PHE A 148 -15.24 -4.11 -5.28
CA PHE A 148 -14.61 -3.50 -6.43
C PHE A 148 -13.82 -4.56 -7.18
N ASP A 149 -14.19 -4.78 -8.43
CA ASP A 149 -13.50 -5.75 -9.29
C ASP A 149 -12.32 -5.05 -9.97
N VAL A 150 -11.12 -5.31 -9.44
CA VAL A 150 -9.86 -4.79 -9.98
C VAL A 150 -9.48 -5.51 -11.27
N ASP A 151 -9.95 -6.73 -11.47
CA ASP A 151 -9.62 -7.53 -12.66
C ASP A 151 -10.48 -7.16 -13.88
N ALA A 152 -11.44 -6.23 -13.71
CA ALA A 152 -12.19 -5.61 -14.80
C ALA A 152 -11.43 -4.50 -15.56
N PHE A 153 -10.21 -4.13 -15.11
CA PHE A 153 -9.33 -3.12 -15.72
C PHE A 153 -8.24 -3.71 -16.60
#